data_2e47fa50d35bfb225225d54a2b379de7
#
_entry.id   2e47fa50d35bfb225225d54a2b379de7
#
_cell.length_a   1.000
_cell.length_b   1.000
_cell.length_c   1.000
_cell.angle_alpha   90.00
_cell.angle_beta   90.00
_cell.angle_gamma   90.00
#
_symmetry.space_group_name_H-M   'P 1'
#
loop_
_entity.id
_entity.type
_entity.pdbx_description
1 polymer ?
#
loop_
_entity_poly.entity_id
_entity_poly.type
_entity_poly.pdbx_seq_one_letter_code
_entity_poly.pdbx_strand_id
1 'polypeptide(L)'
;MTNRLRDGLLRFLATGLLCVFFNPALSADDQVMIEQQGRSRLPITGEIENFTGRELTMRTRVGKKIRIFPKSEVVEVIASYTQHHDLGRQMLARGRILNATVELNLALNEEDRTWVHREILASLVKCSLWTGDYLTAASDFLKIVASDEETFHYNVAPLAWADDVPDIKLVHEAKLWMSQSSPASKLMGASHLLCSPDSADESESTLRQLSRNSNLRIQRLAQMQLWRSRTMTGASTSGDLTRWEASLEELPQELRAGGYFVLGQAHRKQMNPERSANALLWLPLVYDTDRQLAARACFQAAEQLELIGDHAQAINLFSDMVFRYGDTRWGSLAEVTWKEIRAAHATP
;
A
#
# COMPACT_ATOMS: atom_id res chain seq x y z
N MET A 1 24.70 -87.51 -10.49
CA MET A 1 25.98 -86.84 -10.62
C MET A 1 25.80 -85.45 -9.96
N THR A 2 26.12 -85.35 -8.67
CA THR A 2 27.36 -84.76 -8.13
C THR A 2 27.42 -83.22 -8.41
N ASN A 3 27.52 -82.30 -7.53
CA ASN A 3 28.02 -82.19 -6.17
C ASN A 3 27.87 -80.68 -5.82
N ARG A 4 27.38 -80.36 -4.60
CA ARG A 4 28.16 -79.66 -3.55
C ARG A 4 28.81 -78.33 -3.95
N LEU A 5 28.46 -77.23 -3.23
CA LEU A 5 29.05 -76.74 -1.98
C LEU A 5 28.29 -75.46 -1.64
N ARG A 6 27.58 -75.34 -0.61
CA ARG A 6 27.90 -75.16 0.82
C ARG A 6 28.79 -73.92 1.10
N ASP A 7 28.19 -73.07 1.91
CA ASP A 7 28.76 -72.26 2.97
C ASP A 7 29.29 -70.85 2.62
N GLY A 8 28.66 -69.90 3.25
CA GLY A 8 29.20 -68.57 3.42
C GLY A 8 28.21 -67.64 4.12
N LEU A 9 27.86 -68.02 5.38
CA LEU A 9 27.28 -67.08 6.34
C LEU A 9 28.23 -65.90 6.51
N LEU A 10 27.74 -64.70 6.26
CA LEU A 10 28.26 -63.52 6.94
C LEU A 10 27.11 -62.47 7.06
N ARG A 11 26.53 -62.47 8.27
CA ARG A 11 25.67 -61.44 8.76
C ARG A 11 26.50 -60.18 8.87
N PHE A 12 26.19 -59.17 8.03
CA PHE A 12 26.52 -57.79 8.32
C PHE A 12 25.23 -57.06 8.63
N LEU A 13 24.90 -56.96 9.91
CA LEU A 13 24.01 -55.94 10.47
C LEU A 13 24.71 -54.61 10.29
N ALA A 14 24.48 -53.97 9.15
CA ALA A 14 24.76 -52.56 8.98
C ALA A 14 23.59 -51.77 9.58
N THR A 15 23.70 -51.47 10.86
CA THR A 15 22.90 -50.45 11.55
C THR A 15 23.27 -49.12 10.90
N GLY A 16 22.57 -48.78 9.82
CA GLY A 16 22.64 -47.48 9.22
C GLY A 16 22.04 -46.48 10.20
N LEU A 17 22.91 -45.86 11.00
CA LEU A 17 22.59 -44.67 11.78
C LEU A 17 22.22 -43.56 10.77
N LEU A 18 20.92 -43.39 10.53
CA LEU A 18 20.39 -42.26 9.77
C LEU A 18 20.65 -40.99 10.60
N CYS A 19 21.85 -40.45 10.49
CA CYS A 19 22.12 -39.09 10.92
C CYS A 19 21.24 -38.18 10.05
N VAL A 20 20.03 -37.91 10.53
CA VAL A 20 19.28 -36.75 10.10
C VAL A 20 20.14 -35.56 10.49
N PHE A 21 20.98 -35.11 9.57
CA PHE A 21 21.58 -33.80 9.64
C PHE A 21 20.39 -32.84 9.58
N PHE A 22 19.87 -32.44 10.73
CA PHE A 22 19.23 -31.17 10.89
C PHE A 22 20.31 -30.17 10.46
N ASN A 23 20.31 -29.78 9.18
CA ASN A 23 20.86 -28.54 8.77
C ASN A 23 19.94 -27.48 9.43
N PRO A 24 20.38 -26.77 10.48
CA PRO A 24 19.76 -25.53 10.79
C PRO A 24 19.92 -24.76 9.49
N ALA A 25 18.82 -24.43 8.81
CA ALA A 25 18.83 -23.49 7.71
C ALA A 25 19.69 -22.34 8.22
N LEU A 26 20.87 -22.14 7.61
CA LEU A 26 21.69 -20.96 7.85
C LEU A 26 20.77 -19.82 7.47
N SER A 27 20.12 -19.21 8.47
CA SER A 27 19.40 -17.98 8.29
C SER A 27 20.41 -17.04 7.64
N ALA A 28 20.20 -16.74 6.38
CA ALA A 28 21.05 -15.77 5.70
C ALA A 28 20.94 -14.49 6.53
N ASP A 29 22.10 -13.94 6.96
CA ASP A 29 22.10 -12.70 7.72
C ASP A 29 21.35 -11.62 6.93
N ASP A 30 20.54 -10.83 7.63
CA ASP A 30 19.92 -9.67 7.03
C ASP A 30 20.99 -8.67 6.60
N GLN A 31 20.74 -7.95 5.50
CA GLN A 31 21.61 -6.90 5.00
C GLN A 31 20.84 -5.59 4.92
N VAL A 32 21.44 -4.54 5.45
CA VAL A 32 20.88 -3.19 5.43
C VAL A 32 21.84 -2.26 4.69
N MET A 33 21.33 -1.56 3.68
CA MET A 33 22.07 -0.50 2.99
C MET A 33 21.82 0.82 3.68
N ILE A 34 22.88 1.40 4.24
CA ILE A 34 22.83 2.68 4.95
C ILE A 34 23.51 3.74 4.10
N GLU A 35 22.86 4.90 3.97
CA GLU A 35 23.39 6.09 3.32
C GLU A 35 23.44 7.24 4.34
N GLN A 36 24.66 7.64 4.73
CA GLN A 36 24.87 8.81 5.59
C GLN A 36 25.20 10.03 4.73
N GLN A 37 24.77 11.21 5.16
CA GLN A 37 24.97 12.46 4.40
C GLN A 37 26.43 12.60 3.91
N GLY A 38 26.57 12.65 2.56
CA GLY A 38 27.87 12.83 1.90
C GLY A 38 28.78 11.59 1.86
N ARG A 39 28.28 10.41 2.23
CA ARG A 39 29.04 9.15 2.18
C ARG A 39 28.41 8.14 1.22
N SER A 40 29.26 7.24 0.73
CA SER A 40 28.82 6.10 -0.09
C SER A 40 27.87 5.19 0.70
N ARG A 41 26.97 4.53 0.00
CA ARG A 41 26.10 3.48 0.55
C ARG A 41 26.95 2.36 1.12
N LEU A 42 26.71 1.99 2.38
CA LEU A 42 27.45 0.97 3.10
C LEU A 42 26.53 -0.21 3.43
N PRO A 43 26.85 -1.43 3.00
CA PRO A 43 26.13 -2.62 3.42
C PRO A 43 26.56 -3.00 4.85
N ILE A 44 25.58 -3.25 5.71
CA ILE A 44 25.78 -3.75 7.07
C ILE A 44 25.04 -5.07 7.18
N THR A 45 25.71 -6.12 7.64
CA THR A 45 25.14 -7.45 7.80
C THR A 45 24.95 -7.81 9.27
N GLY A 46 23.87 -8.51 9.57
CA GLY A 46 23.54 -8.95 10.91
C GLY A 46 22.08 -9.41 11.00
N GLU A 47 21.52 -9.37 12.19
CA GLU A 47 20.13 -9.70 12.48
C GLU A 47 19.36 -8.42 12.79
N ILE A 48 18.28 -8.16 12.06
CA ILE A 48 17.39 -7.03 12.34
C ILE A 48 16.47 -7.41 13.51
N GLU A 49 16.67 -6.74 14.66
CA GLU A 49 15.83 -6.94 15.84
C GLU A 49 14.50 -6.18 15.73
N ASN A 50 14.52 -4.97 15.16
CA ASN A 50 13.31 -4.18 14.90
C ASN A 50 13.55 -3.14 13.81
N PHE A 51 12.47 -2.78 13.08
CA PHE A 51 12.47 -1.72 12.07
C PHE A 51 11.17 -0.93 12.15
N THR A 52 11.24 0.28 12.70
CA THR A 52 10.10 1.17 12.93
C THR A 52 10.09 2.36 11.96
N GLY A 53 9.08 3.20 12.06
CA GLY A 53 9.03 4.46 11.34
C GLY A 53 10.11 5.48 11.75
N ARG A 54 10.78 5.27 12.89
CA ARG A 54 11.86 6.13 13.40
C ARG A 54 13.24 5.57 13.08
N GLU A 55 13.45 4.28 13.35
CA GLU A 55 14.78 3.69 13.36
C GLU A 55 14.76 2.19 13.05
N LEU A 56 15.91 1.69 12.65
CA LEU A 56 16.23 0.28 12.50
C LEU A 56 17.24 -0.12 13.57
N THR A 57 16.92 -1.14 14.36
CA THR A 57 17.80 -1.76 15.35
C THR A 57 18.31 -3.08 14.81
N MET A 58 19.63 -3.24 14.77
CA MET A 58 20.29 -4.42 14.21
C MET A 58 21.42 -4.90 15.10
N ARG A 59 21.53 -6.21 15.28
CA ARG A 59 22.68 -6.89 15.88
C ARG A 59 23.67 -7.22 14.78
N THR A 60 24.78 -6.48 14.70
CA THR A 60 25.76 -6.68 13.65
C THR A 60 26.48 -8.01 13.76
N ARG A 61 26.79 -8.66 12.61
CA ARG A 61 27.53 -9.92 12.55
C ARG A 61 28.95 -9.78 13.14
N VAL A 62 29.63 -8.71 12.79
CA VAL A 62 30.96 -8.41 13.29
C VAL A 62 30.86 -7.71 14.64
N GLY A 63 31.41 -8.35 15.68
CA GLY A 63 31.44 -7.82 17.04
C GLY A 63 30.16 -7.98 17.83
N LYS A 64 29.07 -8.55 17.25
CA LYS A 64 27.75 -8.79 17.88
C LYS A 64 27.20 -7.57 18.65
N LYS A 65 27.47 -6.37 18.15
CA LYS A 65 27.04 -5.11 18.77
C LYS A 65 25.67 -4.70 18.22
N ILE A 66 24.80 -4.22 19.10
CA ILE A 66 23.55 -3.58 18.69
C ILE A 66 23.90 -2.21 18.11
N ARG A 67 23.40 -1.92 16.92
CA ARG A 67 23.48 -0.62 16.26
C ARG A 67 22.10 -0.14 15.92
N ILE A 68 21.88 1.16 16.06
CA ILE A 68 20.62 1.82 15.74
C ILE A 68 20.91 2.80 14.60
N PHE A 69 20.08 2.76 13.58
CA PHE A 69 20.16 3.63 12.42
C PHE A 69 18.83 4.39 12.28
N PRO A 70 18.87 5.73 12.17
CA PRO A 70 17.68 6.49 11.83
C PRO A 70 17.04 5.96 10.54
N LYS A 71 15.68 5.90 10.47
CA LYS A 71 14.98 5.44 9.26
C LYS A 71 15.41 6.21 8.01
N SER A 72 15.74 7.50 8.17
CA SER A 72 16.18 8.35 7.05
C SER A 72 17.53 7.95 6.44
N GLU A 73 18.34 7.17 7.15
CA GLU A 73 19.63 6.64 6.66
C GLU A 73 19.46 5.25 6.02
N VAL A 74 18.33 4.57 6.25
CA VAL A 74 18.06 3.23 5.72
C VAL A 74 17.52 3.34 4.30
N VAL A 75 18.32 2.94 3.31
CA VAL A 75 17.98 2.96 1.89
C VAL A 75 17.26 1.69 1.47
N GLU A 76 17.77 0.54 1.91
CA GLU A 76 17.27 -0.77 1.51
C GLU A 76 17.47 -1.79 2.63
N VAL A 77 16.53 -2.69 2.76
CA VAL A 77 16.59 -3.85 3.66
C VAL A 77 16.44 -5.10 2.82
N ILE A 78 17.41 -6.00 2.94
CA ILE A 78 17.40 -7.34 2.33
C ILE A 78 17.40 -8.33 3.47
N ALA A 79 16.28 -9.00 3.67
CA ALA A 79 16.10 -9.96 4.74
C ALA A 79 15.63 -11.32 4.18
N SER A 80 15.87 -12.38 4.93
CA SER A 80 15.29 -13.67 4.62
C SER A 80 13.87 -13.72 5.16
N TYR A 81 12.93 -14.08 4.30
CA TYR A 81 11.51 -14.21 4.64
C TYR A 81 11.08 -15.68 4.61
N THR A 82 9.93 -16.00 5.21
CA THR A 82 9.33 -17.33 5.08
C THR A 82 8.90 -17.58 3.63
N GLN A 83 8.82 -18.83 3.23
CA GLN A 83 8.38 -19.20 1.87
C GLN A 83 6.99 -18.64 1.56
N HIS A 84 6.07 -18.69 2.53
CA HIS A 84 4.73 -18.16 2.38
C HIS A 84 4.73 -16.62 2.21
N HIS A 85 5.62 -15.89 2.88
CA HIS A 85 5.74 -14.45 2.70
C HIS A 85 6.19 -14.11 1.27
N ASP A 86 7.23 -14.77 0.77
CA ASP A 86 7.73 -14.54 -0.59
C ASP A 86 6.69 -14.91 -1.65
N LEU A 87 6.00 -16.05 -1.49
CA LEU A 87 4.90 -16.44 -2.39
C LEU A 87 3.76 -15.42 -2.35
N GLY A 88 3.35 -14.97 -1.17
CA GLY A 88 2.29 -13.97 -1.01
C GLY A 88 2.62 -12.66 -1.71
N ARG A 89 3.85 -12.15 -1.54
CA ARG A 89 4.34 -10.95 -2.26
C ARG A 89 4.35 -11.13 -3.77
N GLN A 90 4.83 -12.28 -4.27
CA GLN A 90 4.84 -12.58 -5.70
C GLN A 90 3.42 -12.67 -6.27
N MET A 91 2.49 -13.28 -5.55
CA MET A 91 1.10 -13.39 -5.96
C MET A 91 0.40 -12.03 -5.98
N LEU A 92 0.65 -11.19 -4.97
CA LEU A 92 0.15 -9.82 -4.92
C LEU A 92 0.68 -9.00 -6.12
N ALA A 93 1.97 -9.07 -6.41
CA ALA A 93 2.57 -8.38 -7.56
C ALA A 93 2.00 -8.84 -8.91
N ARG A 94 1.49 -10.08 -9.00
CA ARG A 94 0.82 -10.63 -10.19
C ARG A 94 -0.69 -10.41 -10.20
N GLY A 95 -1.24 -9.69 -9.24
CA GLY A 95 -2.69 -9.47 -9.13
C GLY A 95 -3.51 -10.70 -8.72
N ARG A 96 -2.88 -11.75 -8.18
CA ARG A 96 -3.56 -12.96 -7.70
C ARG A 96 -3.96 -12.80 -6.23
N ILE A 97 -4.91 -11.90 -5.98
CA ILE A 97 -5.20 -11.37 -4.64
C ILE A 97 -5.66 -12.45 -3.66
N LEU A 98 -6.59 -13.32 -4.06
CA LEU A 98 -7.09 -14.38 -3.19
C LEU A 98 -5.96 -15.33 -2.74
N ASN A 99 -5.09 -15.73 -3.68
CA ASN A 99 -3.94 -16.57 -3.37
C ASN A 99 -2.92 -15.81 -2.50
N ALA A 100 -2.65 -14.53 -2.81
CA ALA A 100 -1.77 -13.69 -1.99
C ALA A 100 -2.26 -13.60 -0.55
N THR A 101 -3.58 -13.40 -0.34
CA THR A 101 -4.18 -13.33 0.99
C THR A 101 -3.98 -14.62 1.78
N VAL A 102 -4.16 -15.79 1.13
CA VAL A 102 -3.93 -17.09 1.79
C VAL A 102 -2.47 -17.23 2.22
N GLU A 103 -1.52 -17.02 1.30
CA GLU A 103 -0.09 -17.16 1.58
C GLU A 103 0.39 -16.16 2.64
N LEU A 104 -0.07 -14.91 2.59
CA LEU A 104 0.29 -13.89 3.59
C LEU A 104 -0.26 -14.22 4.98
N ASN A 105 -1.46 -14.81 5.10
CA ASN A 105 -1.98 -15.26 6.39
C ASN A 105 -1.18 -16.45 6.95
N LEU A 106 -0.73 -17.37 6.11
CA LEU A 106 0.18 -18.45 6.54
C LEU A 106 1.51 -17.84 7.02
N ALA A 107 2.07 -16.91 6.26
CA ALA A 107 3.30 -16.21 6.63
C ALA A 107 3.16 -15.48 7.98
N LEU A 108 2.02 -14.84 8.25
CA LEU A 108 1.77 -14.12 9.51
C LEU A 108 1.77 -15.07 10.72
N ASN A 109 1.34 -16.32 10.52
CA ASN A 109 1.35 -17.34 11.58
C ASN A 109 2.72 -17.99 11.81
N GLU A 110 3.61 -17.97 10.81
CA GLU A 110 4.94 -18.58 10.87
C GLU A 110 6.04 -17.60 11.31
N GLU A 111 5.79 -16.31 11.17
CA GLU A 111 6.79 -15.27 11.42
C GLU A 111 6.76 -14.82 12.89
N ASP A 112 7.92 -14.75 13.52
CA ASP A 112 8.05 -14.29 14.90
C ASP A 112 8.53 -12.84 15.02
N ARG A 113 9.14 -12.30 13.96
CA ARG A 113 9.72 -10.94 13.94
C ARG A 113 8.62 -9.88 13.81
N THR A 114 8.43 -9.08 14.83
CA THR A 114 7.38 -8.04 14.88
C THR A 114 7.44 -7.04 13.72
N TRP A 115 8.65 -6.68 13.26
CA TRP A 115 8.79 -5.77 12.14
C TRP A 115 8.35 -6.39 10.81
N VAL A 116 8.57 -7.70 10.63
CA VAL A 116 8.10 -8.45 9.45
C VAL A 116 6.58 -8.63 9.49
N HIS A 117 5.98 -8.85 10.68
CA HIS A 117 4.53 -8.84 10.84
C HIS A 117 3.90 -7.57 10.27
N ARG A 118 4.50 -6.39 10.53
CA ARG A 118 4.00 -5.13 9.96
C ARG A 118 4.06 -5.10 8.44
N GLU A 119 5.09 -5.66 7.81
CA GLU A 119 5.20 -5.78 6.35
C GLU A 119 4.15 -6.72 5.76
N ILE A 120 3.92 -7.88 6.42
CA ILE A 120 2.88 -8.83 6.02
C ILE A 120 1.50 -8.19 6.13
N LEU A 121 1.20 -7.55 7.27
CA LEU A 121 -0.06 -6.83 7.48
C LEU A 121 -0.25 -5.71 6.45
N ALA A 122 0.79 -4.95 6.11
CA ALA A 122 0.71 -3.93 5.06
C ALA A 122 0.39 -4.54 3.69
N SER A 123 0.89 -5.75 3.41
CA SER A 123 0.55 -6.49 2.19
C SER A 123 -0.90 -7.01 2.21
N LEU A 124 -1.40 -7.46 3.37
CA LEU A 124 -2.81 -7.85 3.56
C LEU A 124 -3.76 -6.64 3.41
N VAL A 125 -3.38 -5.47 3.95
CA VAL A 125 -4.13 -4.21 3.71
C VAL A 125 -4.25 -3.92 2.22
N LYS A 126 -3.17 -4.08 1.44
CA LYS A 126 -3.24 -3.90 -0.02
C LYS A 126 -4.18 -4.91 -0.67
N CYS A 127 -4.17 -6.18 -0.25
CA CYS A 127 -5.12 -7.18 -0.74
C CYS A 127 -6.58 -6.77 -0.48
N SER A 128 -6.87 -6.28 0.72
CA SER A 128 -8.21 -5.84 1.11
C SER A 128 -8.65 -4.56 0.37
N LEU A 129 -7.75 -3.58 0.20
CA LEU A 129 -8.01 -2.39 -0.63
C LEU A 129 -8.27 -2.76 -2.10
N TRP A 130 -7.58 -3.77 -2.62
CA TRP A 130 -7.80 -4.25 -3.98
C TRP A 130 -9.22 -4.78 -4.18
N THR A 131 -9.77 -5.49 -3.19
CA THR A 131 -11.13 -6.03 -3.23
C THR A 131 -12.20 -5.04 -2.76
N GLY A 132 -11.81 -3.87 -2.26
CA GLY A 132 -12.72 -2.86 -1.69
C GLY A 132 -13.21 -3.19 -0.28
N ASP A 133 -12.56 -4.13 0.42
CA ASP A 133 -12.87 -4.49 1.82
C ASP A 133 -12.16 -3.52 2.79
N TYR A 134 -12.73 -2.33 2.93
CA TYR A 134 -12.19 -1.30 3.82
C TYR A 134 -12.23 -1.69 5.30
N LEU A 135 -13.13 -2.57 5.72
CA LEU A 135 -13.24 -2.98 7.13
C LEU A 135 -12.07 -3.88 7.53
N THR A 136 -11.78 -4.88 6.73
CA THR A 136 -10.60 -5.75 6.94
C THR A 136 -9.30 -4.94 6.80
N ALA A 137 -9.20 -4.08 5.78
CA ALA A 137 -8.05 -3.20 5.60
C ALA A 137 -7.79 -2.33 6.83
N ALA A 138 -8.84 -1.72 7.41
CA ALA A 138 -8.74 -0.90 8.62
C ALA A 138 -8.29 -1.71 9.84
N SER A 139 -8.86 -2.90 10.02
CA SER A 139 -8.48 -3.79 11.12
C SER A 139 -6.99 -4.13 11.08
N ASP A 140 -6.47 -4.52 9.92
CA ASP A 140 -5.06 -4.89 9.76
C ASP A 140 -4.13 -3.67 9.85
N PHE A 141 -4.54 -2.53 9.31
CA PHE A 141 -3.78 -1.28 9.45
C PHE A 141 -3.68 -0.83 10.91
N LEU A 142 -4.74 -0.94 11.69
CA LEU A 142 -4.72 -0.60 13.12
C LEU A 142 -3.79 -1.50 13.93
N LYS A 143 -3.63 -2.79 13.56
CA LYS A 143 -2.61 -3.67 14.18
C LYS A 143 -1.18 -3.17 13.88
N ILE A 144 -0.92 -2.66 12.67
CA ILE A 144 0.36 -2.06 12.33
C ILE A 144 0.63 -0.85 13.23
N VAL A 145 -0.32 0.07 13.32
CA VAL A 145 -0.18 1.30 14.11
C VAL A 145 -0.06 1.01 15.61
N ALA A 146 -0.79 0.01 16.12
CA ALA A 146 -0.68 -0.42 17.52
C ALA A 146 0.71 -0.96 17.86
N SER A 147 1.38 -1.58 16.88
CA SER A 147 2.76 -2.08 17.00
C SER A 147 3.82 -0.99 16.80
N ASP A 148 3.53 0.04 15.98
CA ASP A 148 4.42 1.15 15.66
C ASP A 148 3.58 2.37 15.25
N GLU A 149 3.37 3.31 16.18
CA GLU A 149 2.56 4.52 15.92
C GLU A 149 3.15 5.43 14.82
N GLU A 150 4.46 5.38 14.64
CA GLU A 150 5.16 6.17 13.61
C GLU A 150 5.50 5.36 12.36
N THR A 151 4.86 4.22 12.19
CA THR A 151 5.10 3.32 11.06
C THR A 151 5.23 4.07 9.73
N PHE A 152 6.09 3.59 8.85
CA PHE A 152 6.18 4.09 7.48
C PHE A 152 5.08 3.52 6.56
N HIS A 153 4.28 2.57 7.06
CA HIS A 153 3.18 1.95 6.30
C HIS A 153 1.92 2.82 6.17
N TYR A 154 1.96 4.12 6.50
CA TYR A 154 0.82 5.02 6.26
C TYR A 154 0.45 5.17 4.78
N ASN A 155 1.30 4.72 3.86
CA ASN A 155 0.99 4.64 2.42
C ASN A 155 -0.14 3.65 2.09
N VAL A 156 -0.42 2.69 2.97
CA VAL A 156 -1.53 1.75 2.82
C VAL A 156 -2.70 2.07 3.75
N ALA A 157 -2.69 3.22 4.45
CA ALA A 157 -3.80 3.61 5.31
C ALA A 157 -5.11 3.65 4.51
N PRO A 158 -6.15 2.91 4.93
CA PRO A 158 -7.41 2.77 4.19
C PRO A 158 -8.30 4.00 4.37
N LEU A 159 -7.88 5.12 3.78
CA LEU A 159 -8.58 6.40 3.80
C LEU A 159 -9.51 6.55 2.61
N ALA A 160 -10.66 7.18 2.82
CA ALA A 160 -11.53 7.58 1.72
C ALA A 160 -10.96 8.82 1.02
N TRP A 161 -10.74 8.73 -0.29
CA TRP A 161 -10.24 9.85 -1.10
C TRP A 161 -11.28 10.40 -2.07
N ALA A 162 -12.22 9.56 -2.46
CA ALA A 162 -13.32 9.91 -3.35
C ALA A 162 -14.54 10.46 -2.59
N ASP A 163 -15.49 11.00 -3.32
CA ASP A 163 -16.71 11.61 -2.81
C ASP A 163 -17.88 10.62 -2.67
N ASP A 164 -17.57 9.31 -2.65
CA ASP A 164 -18.58 8.26 -2.47
C ASP A 164 -19.14 8.29 -1.05
N VAL A 165 -20.46 8.14 -0.93
CA VAL A 165 -21.12 7.97 0.37
C VAL A 165 -20.86 6.54 0.83
N PRO A 166 -20.29 6.33 2.04
CA PRO A 166 -20.04 5.02 2.56
C PRO A 166 -21.34 4.28 2.86
N ASP A 167 -21.32 2.95 2.78
CA ASP A 167 -22.45 2.13 3.19
C ASP A 167 -22.69 2.20 4.72
N ILE A 168 -23.86 1.74 5.16
CA ILE A 168 -24.29 1.81 6.57
C ILE A 168 -23.30 1.10 7.52
N LYS A 169 -22.72 -0.01 7.07
CA LYS A 169 -21.78 -0.80 7.86
C LYS A 169 -20.47 -0.03 8.08
N LEU A 170 -19.94 0.54 7.01
CA LEU A 170 -18.74 1.37 7.06
C LEU A 170 -18.97 2.65 7.85
N VAL A 171 -20.15 3.28 7.73
CA VAL A 171 -20.54 4.44 8.57
C VAL A 171 -20.52 4.08 10.05
N HIS A 172 -21.08 2.93 10.42
CA HIS A 172 -21.09 2.48 11.82
C HIS A 172 -19.66 2.30 12.37
N GLU A 173 -18.84 1.55 11.66
CA GLU A 173 -17.45 1.30 12.06
C GLU A 173 -16.59 2.58 12.07
N ALA A 174 -16.79 3.46 11.08
CA ALA A 174 -16.08 4.73 11.03
C ALA A 174 -16.41 5.64 12.23
N LYS A 175 -17.66 5.62 12.74
CA LYS A 175 -18.02 6.30 13.98
C LYS A 175 -17.30 5.70 15.19
N LEU A 176 -17.19 4.36 15.26
CA LEU A 176 -16.41 3.70 16.30
C LEU A 176 -14.93 4.07 16.22
N TRP A 177 -14.31 4.09 15.04
CA TRP A 177 -12.92 4.52 14.88
C TRP A 177 -12.73 5.97 15.31
N MET A 178 -13.66 6.86 14.96
CA MET A 178 -13.56 8.28 15.32
C MET A 178 -13.67 8.51 16.83
N SER A 179 -14.39 7.65 17.57
CA SER A 179 -14.52 7.73 19.03
C SER A 179 -13.29 7.21 19.81
N GLN A 180 -12.37 6.49 19.16
CA GLN A 180 -11.17 5.95 19.80
C GLN A 180 -10.16 7.04 20.15
N SER A 181 -9.23 6.76 21.05
CA SER A 181 -8.15 7.69 21.41
C SER A 181 -7.05 7.79 20.37
N SER A 182 -6.84 6.73 19.58
CA SER A 182 -5.78 6.67 18.54
C SER A 182 -5.97 7.73 17.44
N PRO A 183 -4.95 8.57 17.17
CA PRO A 183 -5.03 9.54 16.09
C PRO A 183 -5.22 8.90 14.71
N ALA A 184 -4.64 7.72 14.47
CA ALA A 184 -4.82 6.97 13.22
C ALA A 184 -6.26 6.47 13.05
N SER A 185 -6.88 5.94 14.12
CA SER A 185 -8.29 5.54 14.09
C SER A 185 -9.20 6.73 13.81
N LYS A 186 -8.97 7.87 14.48
CA LYS A 186 -9.72 9.11 14.22
C LYS A 186 -9.56 9.60 12.79
N LEU A 187 -8.35 9.52 12.24
CA LEU A 187 -8.08 9.91 10.85
C LEU A 187 -8.90 9.04 9.88
N MET A 188 -8.90 7.72 10.06
CA MET A 188 -9.69 6.81 9.24
C MET A 188 -11.19 7.09 9.37
N GLY A 189 -11.71 7.14 10.60
CA GLY A 189 -13.12 7.43 10.85
C GLY A 189 -13.57 8.74 10.20
N ALA A 190 -12.84 9.83 10.45
CA ALA A 190 -13.15 11.14 9.88
C ALA A 190 -13.06 11.14 8.34
N SER A 191 -12.09 10.42 7.74
CA SER A 191 -11.98 10.35 6.27
C SER A 191 -13.20 9.71 5.62
N HIS A 192 -13.71 8.61 6.19
CA HIS A 192 -14.90 7.93 5.67
C HIS A 192 -16.20 8.68 5.94
N LEU A 193 -16.30 9.39 7.07
CA LEU A 193 -17.50 10.11 7.45
C LEU A 193 -17.63 11.52 6.83
N LEU A 194 -16.59 12.00 6.16
CA LEU A 194 -16.58 13.33 5.55
C LEU A 194 -17.70 13.54 4.51
N CYS A 195 -18.14 12.47 3.84
CA CYS A 195 -19.27 12.47 2.90
C CYS A 195 -20.62 12.12 3.56
N SER A 196 -20.64 11.86 4.87
CA SER A 196 -21.88 11.54 5.59
C SER A 196 -22.51 12.82 6.13
N PRO A 197 -23.73 13.23 5.70
CA PRO A 197 -24.33 14.50 6.08
C PRO A 197 -24.39 14.73 7.59
N ASP A 198 -24.72 13.70 8.36
CA ASP A 198 -24.87 13.79 9.82
C ASP A 198 -23.55 13.85 10.60
N SER A 199 -22.41 13.61 9.91
CA SER A 199 -21.10 13.49 10.58
C SER A 199 -20.02 14.35 9.92
N ALA A 200 -20.33 15.06 8.83
CA ALA A 200 -19.37 15.85 8.06
C ALA A 200 -18.67 16.92 8.89
N ASP A 201 -19.42 17.69 9.67
CA ASP A 201 -18.89 18.78 10.49
C ASP A 201 -17.97 18.27 11.59
N GLU A 202 -18.36 17.17 12.27
CA GLU A 202 -17.54 16.54 13.32
C GLU A 202 -16.27 15.96 12.70
N SER A 203 -16.38 15.34 11.52
CA SER A 203 -15.25 14.79 10.77
C SER A 203 -14.27 15.87 10.38
N GLU A 204 -14.75 16.99 9.84
CA GLU A 204 -13.90 18.12 9.47
C GLU A 204 -13.22 18.76 10.69
N SER A 205 -13.93 18.89 11.82
CA SER A 205 -13.37 19.36 13.08
C SER A 205 -12.25 18.44 13.57
N THR A 206 -12.47 17.12 13.52
CA THR A 206 -11.48 16.11 13.87
C THR A 206 -10.24 16.19 12.97
N LEU A 207 -10.43 16.34 11.65
CA LEU A 207 -9.33 16.50 10.70
C LEU A 207 -8.54 17.79 10.94
N ARG A 208 -9.20 18.90 11.31
CA ARG A 208 -8.52 20.14 11.71
C ARG A 208 -7.65 19.96 12.95
N GLN A 209 -8.11 19.17 13.92
CA GLN A 209 -7.31 18.83 15.10
C GLN A 209 -6.12 17.97 14.71
N LEU A 210 -6.33 16.92 13.89
CA LEU A 210 -5.29 16.01 13.44
C LEU A 210 -4.25 16.69 12.51
N SER A 211 -4.63 17.74 11.80
CA SER A 211 -3.70 18.54 10.98
C SER A 211 -2.64 19.30 11.79
N ARG A 212 -2.72 19.25 13.14
CA ARG A 212 -1.74 19.78 14.09
C ARG A 212 -1.08 18.67 14.92
N ASN A 213 -1.26 17.40 14.52
CA ASN A 213 -0.69 16.26 15.23
C ASN A 213 0.84 16.27 15.16
N SER A 214 1.51 15.76 16.21
CA SER A 214 2.97 15.63 16.25
C SER A 214 3.51 14.58 15.27
N ASN A 215 2.71 13.53 14.96
CA ASN A 215 3.04 12.58 13.91
C ASN A 215 2.83 13.24 12.54
N LEU A 216 3.93 13.52 11.84
CA LEU A 216 3.92 14.22 10.56
C LEU A 216 3.09 13.52 9.49
N ARG A 217 3.02 12.18 9.49
CA ARG A 217 2.22 11.42 8.51
C ARG A 217 0.74 11.65 8.73
N ILE A 218 0.27 11.56 9.99
CA ILE A 218 -1.11 11.87 10.36
C ILE A 218 -1.46 13.32 10.03
N GLN A 219 -0.57 14.25 10.39
CA GLN A 219 -0.73 15.68 10.10
C GLN A 219 -0.96 15.92 8.61
N ARG A 220 -0.11 15.36 7.75
CA ARG A 220 -0.17 15.56 6.30
C ARG A 220 -1.39 14.89 5.66
N LEU A 221 -1.71 13.66 6.07
CA LEU A 221 -2.91 12.97 5.60
C LEU A 221 -4.19 13.71 6.00
N ALA A 222 -4.27 14.22 7.23
CA ALA A 222 -5.40 15.04 7.67
C ALA A 222 -5.52 16.37 6.87
N GLN A 223 -4.40 17.02 6.56
CA GLN A 223 -4.38 18.20 5.69
C GLN A 223 -4.95 17.89 4.31
N MET A 224 -4.56 16.77 3.69
CA MET A 224 -5.08 16.37 2.38
C MET A 224 -6.57 16.01 2.43
N GLN A 225 -7.06 15.44 3.53
CA GLN A 225 -8.51 15.23 3.73
C GLN A 225 -9.27 16.56 3.85
N LEU A 226 -8.69 17.60 4.45
CA LEU A 226 -9.27 18.96 4.45
C LEU A 226 -9.26 19.59 3.04
N TRP A 227 -8.27 19.30 2.19
CA TRP A 227 -8.33 19.69 0.78
C TRP A 227 -9.49 19.01 0.06
N ARG A 228 -9.72 17.70 0.36
CA ARG A 228 -10.87 16.97 -0.17
C ARG A 228 -12.19 17.61 0.25
N SER A 229 -12.39 18.00 1.53
CA SER A 229 -13.57 18.69 2.02
C SER A 229 -13.80 19.99 1.22
N ARG A 230 -12.77 20.84 1.05
CA ARG A 230 -12.86 22.07 0.27
C ARG A 230 -13.15 21.83 -1.20
N THR A 231 -12.62 20.75 -1.77
CA THR A 231 -12.90 20.34 -3.15
C THR A 231 -14.36 19.92 -3.29
N MET A 232 -14.88 19.12 -2.36
CA MET A 232 -16.28 18.64 -2.38
C MET A 232 -17.28 19.80 -2.32
N THR A 233 -17.04 20.79 -1.46
CA THR A 233 -17.89 21.96 -1.28
C THR A 233 -17.70 23.04 -2.36
N GLY A 234 -16.74 22.88 -3.27
CA GLY A 234 -16.42 23.89 -4.29
C GLY A 234 -15.68 25.11 -3.73
N ALA A 235 -15.23 25.08 -2.48
CA ALA A 235 -14.55 26.18 -1.82
C ALA A 235 -13.04 26.30 -2.14
N SER A 236 -12.49 25.41 -2.99
CA SER A 236 -11.10 25.47 -3.42
C SER A 236 -10.87 26.56 -4.47
N THR A 237 -9.85 27.38 -4.28
CA THR A 237 -9.44 28.44 -5.21
C THR A 237 -8.23 28.01 -6.03
N SER A 238 -7.95 28.67 -7.16
CA SER A 238 -6.73 28.40 -7.95
C SER A 238 -5.44 28.60 -7.14
N GLY A 239 -5.41 29.57 -6.21
CA GLY A 239 -4.29 29.77 -5.30
C GLY A 239 -4.13 28.64 -4.29
N ASP A 240 -5.22 27.95 -3.90
CA ASP A 240 -5.14 26.74 -3.08
C ASP A 240 -4.50 25.60 -3.87
N LEU A 241 -4.92 25.38 -5.12
CA LEU A 241 -4.40 24.30 -5.95
C LEU A 241 -2.89 24.43 -6.18
N THR A 242 -2.41 25.63 -6.46
CA THR A 242 -0.96 25.89 -6.59
C THR A 242 -0.19 25.57 -5.30
N ARG A 243 -0.76 25.93 -4.13
CA ARG A 243 -0.14 25.58 -2.84
C ARG A 243 -0.17 24.09 -2.54
N TRP A 244 -1.25 23.40 -2.90
CA TRP A 244 -1.38 21.96 -2.71
C TRP A 244 -0.38 21.20 -3.57
N GLU A 245 -0.22 21.60 -4.84
CA GLU A 245 0.76 21.02 -5.75
C GLU A 245 2.18 21.15 -5.19
N ALA A 246 2.60 22.35 -4.78
CA ALA A 246 3.89 22.56 -4.13
C ALA A 246 4.06 21.72 -2.85
N SER A 247 3.00 21.63 -2.02
CA SER A 247 3.03 20.82 -0.80
C SER A 247 3.17 19.32 -1.09
N LEU A 248 2.60 18.80 -2.19
CA LEU A 248 2.74 17.40 -2.59
C LEU A 248 4.18 17.08 -3.00
N GLU A 249 4.88 18.00 -3.65
CA GLU A 249 6.29 17.80 -4.05
C GLU A 249 7.23 17.68 -2.85
N GLU A 250 6.89 18.33 -1.73
CA GLU A 250 7.64 18.27 -0.48
C GLU A 250 7.38 17.00 0.35
N LEU A 251 6.26 16.30 0.08
CA LEU A 251 5.90 15.08 0.83
C LEU A 251 6.78 13.89 0.44
N PRO A 252 7.01 12.94 1.38
CA PRO A 252 7.48 11.61 1.03
C PRO A 252 6.60 10.98 -0.06
N GLN A 253 7.23 10.31 -1.03
CA GLN A 253 6.52 9.77 -2.19
C GLN A 253 5.36 8.85 -1.79
N GLU A 254 5.55 8.06 -0.74
CA GLU A 254 4.57 7.11 -0.24
C GLU A 254 3.27 7.74 0.27
N LEU A 255 3.24 9.04 0.56
CA LEU A 255 2.04 9.74 1.06
C LEU A 255 1.28 10.53 -0.02
N ARG A 256 1.79 10.64 -1.25
CA ARG A 256 1.29 11.57 -2.27
C ARG A 256 0.01 11.13 -2.98
N ALA A 257 -0.26 9.82 -3.04
CA ALA A 257 -1.33 9.24 -3.86
C ALA A 257 -2.68 9.95 -3.70
N GLY A 258 -3.22 9.97 -2.47
CA GLY A 258 -4.52 10.60 -2.20
C GLY A 258 -4.55 12.10 -2.48
N GLY A 259 -3.43 12.77 -2.22
CA GLY A 259 -3.30 14.21 -2.51
C GLY A 259 -3.36 14.53 -4.01
N TYR A 260 -2.72 13.74 -4.86
CA TYR A 260 -2.84 13.88 -6.33
C TYR A 260 -4.26 13.59 -6.82
N PHE A 261 -4.94 12.60 -6.22
CA PHE A 261 -6.34 12.36 -6.55
C PHE A 261 -7.20 13.58 -6.23
N VAL A 262 -7.08 14.14 -5.02
CA VAL A 262 -7.82 15.35 -4.60
C VAL A 262 -7.49 16.54 -5.49
N LEU A 263 -6.22 16.75 -5.83
CA LEU A 263 -5.79 17.82 -6.73
C LEU A 263 -6.43 17.69 -8.12
N GLY A 264 -6.46 16.46 -8.66
CA GLY A 264 -7.12 16.18 -9.93
C GLY A 264 -8.62 16.47 -9.90
N GLN A 265 -9.31 16.06 -8.82
CA GLN A 265 -10.72 16.39 -8.62
C GLN A 265 -10.97 17.91 -8.51
N ALA A 266 -10.08 18.63 -7.84
CA ALA A 266 -10.19 20.08 -7.69
C ALA A 266 -10.01 20.80 -9.04
N HIS A 267 -9.04 20.40 -9.87
CA HIS A 267 -8.87 20.90 -11.23
C HIS A 267 -10.09 20.59 -12.11
N ARG A 268 -10.65 19.38 -11.99
CA ARG A 268 -11.88 19.00 -12.71
C ARG A 268 -13.04 19.92 -12.37
N LYS A 269 -13.26 20.23 -11.08
CA LYS A 269 -14.31 21.16 -10.63
C LYS A 269 -14.08 22.60 -11.10
N GLN A 270 -12.83 23.00 -11.28
CA GLN A 270 -12.46 24.32 -11.84
C GLN A 270 -12.45 24.34 -13.37
N MET A 271 -12.98 23.30 -14.03
CA MET A 271 -13.02 23.18 -15.49
C MET A 271 -11.64 23.31 -16.15
N ASN A 272 -10.62 22.74 -15.52
CA ASN A 272 -9.26 22.66 -16.05
C ASN A 272 -8.89 21.21 -16.37
N PRO A 273 -9.38 20.66 -17.50
CA PRO A 273 -9.29 19.24 -17.79
C PRO A 273 -7.84 18.77 -18.00
N GLU A 274 -6.97 19.57 -18.59
CA GLU A 274 -5.57 19.20 -18.82
C GLU A 274 -4.82 18.97 -17.50
N ARG A 275 -4.90 19.91 -16.55
CA ARG A 275 -4.28 19.77 -15.23
C ARG A 275 -4.94 18.67 -14.40
N SER A 276 -6.26 18.48 -14.58
CA SER A 276 -6.97 17.36 -13.95
C SER A 276 -6.42 16.02 -14.42
N ALA A 277 -6.31 15.80 -15.74
CA ALA A 277 -5.76 14.58 -16.30
C ALA A 277 -4.32 14.32 -15.80
N ASN A 278 -3.48 15.36 -15.86
CA ASN A 278 -2.09 15.26 -15.41
C ASN A 278 -1.96 14.84 -13.93
N ALA A 279 -2.76 15.44 -13.04
CA ALA A 279 -2.75 15.09 -11.62
C ALA A 279 -3.27 13.68 -11.36
N LEU A 280 -4.36 13.26 -12.04
CA LEU A 280 -4.96 11.94 -11.87
C LEU A 280 -4.05 10.81 -12.37
N LEU A 281 -3.29 11.04 -13.44
CA LEU A 281 -2.38 10.03 -14.02
C LEU A 281 -1.23 9.64 -13.10
N TRP A 282 -0.89 10.43 -12.09
CA TRP A 282 0.10 10.02 -11.08
C TRP A 282 -0.30 8.73 -10.36
N LEU A 283 -1.61 8.45 -10.18
CA LEU A 283 -2.04 7.25 -9.46
C LEU A 283 -1.76 5.97 -10.26
N PRO A 284 -2.28 5.79 -11.49
CA PRO A 284 -2.06 4.55 -12.23
C PRO A 284 -0.61 4.37 -12.69
N LEU A 285 0.19 5.43 -12.77
CA LEU A 285 1.56 5.38 -13.26
C LEU A 285 2.61 5.21 -12.16
N VAL A 286 2.36 5.74 -10.95
CA VAL A 286 3.38 5.82 -9.88
C VAL A 286 2.85 5.33 -8.53
N TYR A 287 1.57 5.56 -8.21
CA TYR A 287 1.00 5.34 -6.88
C TYR A 287 -0.17 4.35 -6.89
N ASP A 288 -0.03 3.20 -7.51
CA ASP A 288 -1.09 2.21 -7.70
C ASP A 288 -1.35 1.29 -6.48
N THR A 289 -0.92 1.69 -5.30
CA THR A 289 -1.08 0.93 -4.04
C THR A 289 -2.55 0.62 -3.74
N ASP A 290 -3.44 1.60 -3.92
CA ASP A 290 -4.89 1.43 -3.90
C ASP A 290 -5.38 1.27 -5.35
N ARG A 291 -5.60 0.03 -5.75
CA ARG A 291 -6.01 -0.32 -7.12
C ARG A 291 -7.37 0.27 -7.51
N GLN A 292 -8.33 0.33 -6.56
CA GLN A 292 -9.65 0.90 -6.83
C GLN A 292 -9.55 2.40 -7.11
N LEU A 293 -8.77 3.10 -6.29
CA LEU A 293 -8.53 4.52 -6.47
C LEU A 293 -7.73 4.81 -7.76
N ALA A 294 -6.72 3.99 -8.06
CA ALA A 294 -5.92 4.12 -9.29
C ALA A 294 -6.76 3.89 -10.54
N ALA A 295 -7.64 2.88 -10.54
CA ALA A 295 -8.58 2.62 -11.63
C ALA A 295 -9.55 3.79 -11.84
N ARG A 296 -10.11 4.35 -10.74
CA ARG A 296 -10.96 5.54 -10.80
C ARG A 296 -10.24 6.75 -11.38
N ALA A 297 -9.03 7.00 -10.89
CA ALA A 297 -8.21 8.11 -11.37
C ALA A 297 -7.90 7.98 -12.87
N CYS A 298 -7.53 6.77 -13.32
CA CYS A 298 -7.26 6.48 -14.72
C CYS A 298 -8.48 6.73 -15.61
N PHE A 299 -9.66 6.25 -15.18
CA PHE A 299 -10.92 6.47 -15.89
C PHE A 299 -11.23 7.96 -16.04
N GLN A 300 -11.14 8.68 -14.94
CA GLN A 300 -11.41 10.12 -14.93
C GLN A 300 -10.37 10.92 -15.73
N ALA A 301 -9.11 10.51 -15.73
CA ALA A 301 -8.09 11.11 -16.60
C ALA A 301 -8.43 10.93 -18.08
N ALA A 302 -8.88 9.74 -18.48
CA ALA A 302 -9.32 9.48 -19.86
C ALA A 302 -10.54 10.34 -20.25
N GLU A 303 -11.51 10.52 -19.35
CA GLU A 303 -12.62 11.47 -19.56
C GLU A 303 -12.13 12.90 -19.79
N GLN A 304 -11.10 13.35 -19.03
CA GLN A 304 -10.55 14.71 -19.20
C GLN A 304 -9.78 14.86 -20.53
N LEU A 305 -9.07 13.81 -20.97
CA LEU A 305 -8.41 13.81 -22.28
C LEU A 305 -9.43 13.88 -23.42
N GLU A 306 -10.56 13.19 -23.29
CA GLU A 306 -11.66 13.28 -24.26
C GLU A 306 -12.23 14.72 -24.35
N LEU A 307 -12.41 15.39 -23.19
CA LEU A 307 -12.89 16.77 -23.12
C LEU A 307 -11.96 17.79 -23.81
N ILE A 308 -10.65 17.58 -23.83
CA ILE A 308 -9.69 18.46 -24.53
C ILE A 308 -9.50 18.09 -25.99
N GLY A 309 -10.20 17.06 -26.48
CA GLY A 309 -10.13 16.60 -27.87
C GLY A 309 -8.95 15.65 -28.16
N ASP A 310 -8.23 15.19 -27.13
CA ASP A 310 -7.16 14.20 -27.31
C ASP A 310 -7.75 12.76 -27.30
N HIS A 311 -8.62 12.53 -28.29
CA HIS A 311 -9.35 11.27 -28.44
C HIS A 311 -8.41 10.06 -28.57
N ALA A 312 -7.25 10.23 -29.21
CA ALA A 312 -6.31 9.14 -29.39
C ALA A 312 -5.72 8.66 -28.06
N GLN A 313 -5.30 9.58 -27.19
CA GLN A 313 -4.82 9.23 -25.86
C GLN A 313 -5.93 8.70 -24.97
N ALA A 314 -7.14 9.27 -25.02
CA ALA A 314 -8.30 8.79 -24.26
C ALA A 314 -8.64 7.34 -24.61
N ILE A 315 -8.73 6.99 -25.91
CA ILE A 315 -8.98 5.64 -26.41
C ILE A 315 -7.91 4.65 -25.92
N ASN A 316 -6.63 5.04 -26.03
CA ASN A 316 -5.53 4.20 -25.56
C ASN A 316 -5.62 3.96 -24.05
N LEU A 317 -5.91 4.99 -23.27
CA LEU A 317 -6.01 4.89 -21.82
C LEU A 317 -7.19 4.02 -21.38
N PHE A 318 -8.37 4.14 -22.00
CA PHE A 318 -9.49 3.25 -21.75
C PHE A 318 -9.18 1.79 -22.13
N SER A 319 -8.49 1.57 -23.26
CA SER A 319 -8.03 0.23 -23.66
C SER A 319 -7.08 -0.39 -22.63
N ASP A 320 -6.10 0.38 -22.16
CA ASP A 320 -5.18 -0.06 -21.12
C ASP A 320 -5.91 -0.38 -19.80
N MET A 321 -6.94 0.39 -19.47
CA MET A 321 -7.77 0.14 -18.29
C MET A 321 -8.50 -1.19 -18.34
N VAL A 322 -9.07 -1.56 -19.48
CA VAL A 322 -9.75 -2.87 -19.68
C VAL A 322 -8.78 -4.00 -19.37
N PHE A 323 -7.54 -3.88 -19.79
CA PHE A 323 -6.51 -4.87 -19.53
C PHE A 323 -6.01 -4.86 -18.08
N ARG A 324 -5.68 -3.67 -17.54
CA ARG A 324 -5.05 -3.54 -16.22
C ARG A 324 -6.04 -3.62 -15.06
N TYR A 325 -7.24 -3.11 -15.23
CA TYR A 325 -8.25 -2.90 -14.16
C TYR A 325 -9.59 -3.56 -14.45
N GLY A 326 -9.66 -4.54 -15.38
CA GLY A 326 -10.89 -5.21 -15.78
C GLY A 326 -11.64 -5.92 -14.64
N ASP A 327 -10.96 -6.22 -13.54
CA ASP A 327 -11.52 -6.78 -12.30
C ASP A 327 -12.13 -5.71 -11.36
N THR A 328 -12.05 -4.42 -11.72
CA THR A 328 -12.64 -3.32 -10.97
C THR A 328 -13.91 -2.80 -11.63
N ARG A 329 -14.76 -2.10 -10.84
CA ARG A 329 -15.94 -1.39 -11.39
C ARG A 329 -15.53 -0.41 -12.51
N TRP A 330 -14.42 0.30 -12.35
CA TRP A 330 -13.95 1.31 -13.29
C TRP A 330 -13.40 0.69 -14.58
N GLY A 331 -12.77 -0.49 -14.49
CA GLY A 331 -12.33 -1.23 -15.67
C GLY A 331 -13.51 -1.75 -16.49
N SER A 332 -14.57 -2.26 -15.83
CA SER A 332 -15.80 -2.66 -16.52
C SER A 332 -16.49 -1.47 -17.20
N LEU A 333 -16.53 -0.30 -16.55
CA LEU A 333 -17.08 0.92 -17.14
C LEU A 333 -16.23 1.39 -18.32
N ALA A 334 -14.91 1.32 -18.20
CA ALA A 334 -13.97 1.67 -19.27
C ALA A 334 -14.19 0.84 -20.54
N GLU A 335 -14.53 -0.44 -20.41
CA GLU A 335 -14.82 -1.31 -21.57
C GLU A 335 -16.03 -0.80 -22.37
N VAL A 336 -17.09 -0.37 -21.69
CA VAL A 336 -18.28 0.19 -22.34
C VAL A 336 -17.92 1.51 -23.02
N THR A 337 -17.35 2.45 -22.28
CA THR A 337 -16.98 3.78 -22.77
C THR A 337 -15.99 3.71 -23.94
N TRP A 338 -14.99 2.82 -23.86
CA TRP A 338 -14.03 2.59 -24.94
C TRP A 338 -14.70 2.19 -26.27
N LYS A 339 -15.66 1.26 -26.20
CA LYS A 339 -16.42 0.82 -27.38
C LYS A 339 -17.22 1.95 -28.00
N GLU A 340 -17.88 2.77 -27.16
CA GLU A 340 -18.70 3.91 -27.60
C GLU A 340 -17.86 4.99 -28.28
N ILE A 341 -16.77 5.43 -27.64
CA ILE A 341 -15.87 6.46 -28.18
C ILE A 341 -15.22 5.99 -29.47
N ARG A 342 -14.74 4.74 -29.50
CA ARG A 342 -14.15 4.17 -30.71
C ARG A 342 -15.13 4.12 -31.88
N ALA A 343 -16.40 3.79 -31.61
CA ALA A 343 -17.45 3.78 -32.64
C ALA A 343 -17.76 5.19 -33.16
N ALA A 344 -17.81 6.19 -32.25
CA ALA A 344 -18.04 7.60 -32.61
C ALA A 344 -16.93 8.19 -33.49
N HIS A 345 -15.68 7.81 -33.24
CA HIS A 345 -14.51 8.33 -33.97
C HIS A 345 -14.05 7.40 -35.13
N ALA A 346 -14.69 6.25 -35.36
CA ALA A 346 -14.41 5.35 -36.49
C ALA A 346 -15.17 5.71 -37.77
N THR A 347 -16.08 6.70 -37.70
CA THR A 347 -16.84 7.16 -38.88
C THR A 347 -16.00 8.18 -39.64
N PRO A 348 -15.70 7.96 -40.96
CA PRO A 348 -14.85 8.84 -41.76
C PRO A 348 -15.44 10.21 -42.01
#